data_21a128556eb6e46b00bf65fbaefcfa7b
#
_entry.id   21a128556eb6e46b00bf65fbaefcfa7b
#
_cell.length_a   1.000
_cell.length_b   1.000
_cell.length_c   1.000
_cell.angle_alpha   90.00
_cell.angle_beta   90.00
_cell.angle_gamma   90.00
#
_symmetry.space_group_name_H-M   'P 1'
#
loop_
_entity.id
_entity.type
_entity.pdbx_description
1 polymer ?
#
loop_
_entity_poly.entity_id
_entity_poly.type
_entity_poly.pdbx_seq_one_letter_code
_entity_poly.pdbx_strand_id
1 'polypeptide(L)'
;MSFLSSINNNSKKFTDPFDHWELNKPLTEEQINEIINADIANPSKHNLNYDGTRAIDGGEGSFRQGIVDGGKALKFRCFVTKENTNNFPHLTNFINELQSKETTAKVSELTRKDLSNSYVRVEVICDRQGFWLKPHCDIKEKLMSCLLFVNKHNESEDLGTDFY
;
A
#
# COMPACT_ATOMS: atom_id res chain seq x y z
N MET A 1 -8.81 16.40 -3.31
CA MET A 1 -9.92 15.42 -3.33
C MET A 1 -9.61 14.43 -2.23
N SER A 2 -10.57 13.87 -1.50
CA SER A 2 -10.31 12.91 -0.43
C SER A 2 -10.53 11.48 -0.91
N PHE A 3 -10.02 10.51 -0.17
CA PHE A 3 -10.26 9.08 -0.44
C PHE A 3 -11.75 8.76 -0.45
N LEU A 4 -12.48 9.27 0.53
CA LEU A 4 -13.93 9.07 0.61
C LEU A 4 -14.66 9.66 -0.59
N SER A 5 -14.26 10.83 -1.06
CA SER A 5 -14.86 11.42 -2.27
C SER A 5 -14.53 10.63 -3.54
N SER A 6 -13.36 10.02 -3.60
CA SER A 6 -12.98 9.12 -4.70
C SER A 6 -13.88 7.87 -4.72
N ILE A 7 -14.14 7.29 -3.56
CA ILE A 7 -15.07 6.15 -3.44
C ILE A 7 -16.49 6.53 -3.88
N ASN A 8 -16.99 7.67 -3.40
CA ASN A 8 -18.38 8.06 -3.62
C ASN A 8 -18.69 8.47 -5.06
N ASN A 9 -17.74 9.14 -5.71
CA ASN A 9 -18.02 9.85 -6.96
C ASN A 9 -17.26 9.30 -8.18
N ASN A 10 -16.17 8.59 -7.95
CA ASN A 10 -15.22 8.27 -9.01
C ASN A 10 -14.70 6.83 -8.97
N SER A 11 -15.38 5.94 -8.28
CA SER A 11 -15.01 4.52 -8.28
C SER A 11 -15.74 3.76 -9.39
N LYS A 12 -15.03 2.83 -10.00
CA LYS A 12 -15.59 1.90 -10.98
C LYS A 12 -15.47 0.48 -10.45
N LYS A 13 -16.60 -0.23 -10.35
CA LYS A 13 -16.63 -1.62 -9.91
C LYS A 13 -16.44 -2.57 -11.07
N PHE A 14 -15.66 -3.62 -10.85
CA PHE A 14 -15.49 -4.79 -11.70
C PHE A 14 -15.82 -6.05 -10.92
N THR A 15 -16.18 -7.11 -11.63
CA THR A 15 -16.54 -8.40 -11.05
C THR A 15 -15.73 -9.57 -11.58
N ASP A 16 -14.89 -9.33 -12.56
CA ASP A 16 -14.01 -10.32 -13.18
C ASP A 16 -12.55 -9.89 -12.97
N PRO A 17 -11.67 -10.73 -12.50
CA PRO A 17 -11.86 -12.11 -12.02
C PRO A 17 -12.51 -12.21 -10.63
N PHE A 18 -12.67 -11.12 -9.89
CA PHE A 18 -13.36 -11.00 -8.60
C PHE A 18 -13.83 -9.56 -8.37
N ASP A 19 -14.66 -9.35 -7.36
CA ASP A 19 -15.13 -7.99 -7.02
C ASP A 19 -13.95 -7.10 -6.63
N HIS A 20 -13.69 -6.08 -7.45
CA HIS A 20 -12.69 -5.06 -7.17
C HIS A 20 -13.14 -3.67 -7.67
N TRP A 21 -12.46 -2.63 -7.21
CA TRP A 21 -12.78 -1.24 -7.54
C TRP A 21 -11.53 -0.49 -7.96
N GLU A 22 -11.65 0.22 -9.05
CA GLU A 22 -10.68 1.24 -9.43
C GLU A 22 -11.13 2.60 -8.87
N LEU A 23 -10.22 3.28 -8.19
CA LEU A 23 -10.45 4.59 -7.62
C LEU A 23 -9.75 5.66 -8.47
N ASN A 24 -10.45 6.74 -8.77
CA ASN A 24 -9.84 7.85 -9.49
C ASN A 24 -9.40 8.94 -8.50
N LYS A 25 -8.11 9.25 -8.49
CA LYS A 25 -7.47 10.27 -7.64
C LYS A 25 -7.79 10.09 -6.14
N PRO A 26 -7.49 8.92 -5.56
CA PRO A 26 -7.77 8.67 -4.14
C PRO A 26 -6.81 9.39 -3.18
N LEU A 27 -5.70 9.93 -3.68
CA LEU A 27 -4.70 10.67 -2.92
C LEU A 27 -4.69 12.14 -3.31
N THR A 28 -4.32 13.00 -2.35
CA THR A 28 -4.02 14.41 -2.62
C THR A 28 -2.61 14.56 -3.20
N GLU A 29 -2.34 15.71 -3.80
CA GLU A 29 -0.99 16.02 -4.32
C GLU A 29 0.07 16.03 -3.21
N GLU A 30 -0.28 16.47 -2.00
CA GLU A 30 0.63 16.47 -0.85
C GLU A 30 0.96 15.04 -0.43
N GLN A 31 -0.01 14.13 -0.41
CA GLN A 31 0.21 12.71 -0.12
C GLN A 31 1.08 12.05 -1.19
N ILE A 32 0.81 12.33 -2.45
CA ILE A 32 1.62 11.84 -3.56
C ILE A 32 3.07 12.33 -3.44
N ASN A 33 3.26 13.62 -3.22
CA ASN A 33 4.58 14.21 -3.07
C ASN A 33 5.32 13.66 -1.85
N GLU A 34 4.63 13.41 -0.75
CA GLU A 34 5.23 12.78 0.43
C GLU A 34 5.72 11.38 0.13
N ILE A 35 4.94 10.56 -0.59
CA ILE A 35 5.34 9.21 -1.01
C ILE A 35 6.54 9.26 -1.97
N ILE A 36 6.48 10.11 -3.00
CA ILE A 36 7.54 10.24 -4.01
C ILE A 36 8.87 10.68 -3.39
N ASN A 37 8.82 11.58 -2.41
CA ASN A 37 9.99 12.12 -1.76
C ASN A 37 10.44 11.32 -0.53
N ALA A 38 9.67 10.31 -0.13
CA ALA A 38 10.07 9.42 0.94
C ALA A 38 11.23 8.54 0.49
N ASP A 39 12.41 8.77 1.01
CA ASP A 39 13.59 7.97 0.71
C ASP A 39 13.59 6.67 1.50
N ILE A 40 12.57 5.85 1.28
CA ILE A 40 12.37 4.59 2.00
C ILE A 40 13.39 3.51 1.62
N ALA A 41 14.14 3.73 0.56
CA ALA A 41 15.29 2.91 0.22
C ALA A 41 16.49 3.11 1.18
N ASN A 42 16.38 4.08 2.08
CA ASN A 42 17.33 4.31 3.18
C ASN A 42 16.63 4.10 4.53
N PRO A 43 16.61 2.86 5.06
CA PRO A 43 15.84 2.52 6.26
C PRO A 43 16.23 3.31 7.50
N SER A 44 17.48 3.66 7.65
CA SER A 44 17.98 4.41 8.81
C SER A 44 17.38 5.81 8.92
N LYS A 45 16.95 6.40 7.81
CA LYS A 45 16.33 7.71 7.78
C LYS A 45 14.95 7.75 8.42
N HIS A 46 14.29 6.62 8.47
CA HIS A 46 12.92 6.49 8.95
C HIS A 46 12.78 5.69 10.24
N ASN A 47 13.88 5.43 10.94
CA ASN A 47 13.91 4.52 12.10
C ASN A 47 13.24 3.16 11.81
N LEU A 48 13.41 2.70 10.60
CA LEU A 48 12.87 1.42 10.21
C LEU A 48 13.77 0.33 10.75
N ASN A 49 13.38 -0.23 11.85
CA ASN A 49 13.76 -1.59 12.10
C ASN A 49 13.06 -2.46 11.08
N TYR A 50 13.83 -2.90 10.10
CA TYR A 50 13.45 -4.13 9.44
C TYR A 50 13.57 -5.23 10.48
N ASP A 51 12.58 -5.39 11.30
CA ASP A 51 12.48 -6.58 12.13
C ASP A 51 12.22 -7.81 11.29
N GLY A 52 12.26 -7.61 10.01
CA GLY A 52 12.18 -8.63 9.03
C GLY A 52 10.87 -9.38 8.98
N THR A 53 10.02 -9.13 9.91
CA THR A 53 8.93 -10.02 10.22
C THR A 53 8.01 -10.28 9.06
N ARG A 54 7.95 -9.41 8.10
CA ARG A 54 7.13 -9.71 6.93
C ARG A 54 7.73 -9.35 5.61
N ALA A 55 8.73 -8.59 5.65
CA ALA A 55 9.47 -8.34 4.45
C ALA A 55 10.28 -9.54 4.10
N ILE A 56 10.49 -10.41 5.01
CA ILE A 56 11.55 -11.35 4.84
C ILE A 56 11.16 -12.77 5.02
N ASP A 57 10.07 -13.08 5.58
CA ASP A 57 9.64 -14.45 5.70
C ASP A 57 9.30 -15.08 4.44
N GLY A 58 10.01 -14.83 3.50
CA GLY A 58 9.69 -15.33 2.33
C GLY A 58 9.88 -16.69 2.14
N GLY A 59 8.95 -17.25 1.94
CA GLY A 59 8.99 -18.46 1.24
C GLY A 59 9.79 -18.30 -0.05
N GLU A 60 10.17 -19.33 -0.63
CA GLU A 60 10.86 -19.38 -1.90
C GLU A 60 10.22 -18.43 -2.92
N GLY A 61 10.99 -17.51 -3.43
CA GLY A 61 10.54 -16.52 -4.41
C GLY A 61 9.94 -15.27 -3.87
N SER A 62 9.69 -15.17 -2.59
CA SER A 62 9.40 -13.92 -2.00
C SER A 62 10.64 -13.37 -1.45
N PHE A 63 11.60 -13.27 -2.06
CA PHE A 63 12.39 -12.38 -1.63
C PHE A 63 13.04 -12.57 -0.34
N ARG A 64 13.08 -13.63 0.09
CA ARG A 64 13.69 -13.40 1.30
C ARG A 64 13.97 -12.02 1.36
N GLN A 65 13.31 -11.70 0.92
CA GLN A 65 12.41 -10.87 0.64
C GLN A 65 13.06 -9.58 0.58
N GLY A 66 13.47 -9.22 -0.40
CA GLY A 66 14.13 -8.10 -0.64
C GLY A 66 15.55 -8.20 -1.05
N ILE A 67 16.06 -9.32 -0.94
CA ILE A 67 17.44 -9.57 -1.26
C ILE A 67 17.50 -10.53 -2.44
N VAL A 68 17.97 -10.05 -3.55
CA VAL A 68 18.20 -10.83 -4.76
C VAL A 68 19.59 -10.49 -5.26
N ASP A 69 20.20 -11.43 -5.93
CA ASP A 69 21.46 -11.22 -6.63
C ASP A 69 22.55 -10.45 -5.87
N GLY A 70 23.40 -11.16 -5.21
CA GLY A 70 24.55 -10.56 -4.53
C GLY A 70 24.22 -9.67 -3.34
N GLY A 71 23.04 -9.85 -2.76
CA GLY A 71 22.64 -9.16 -1.53
C GLY A 71 22.05 -7.77 -1.73
N LYS A 72 21.67 -7.39 -2.93
CA LYS A 72 20.96 -6.13 -3.17
C LYS A 72 19.50 -6.24 -2.80
N ALA A 73 19.04 -5.35 -1.92
CA ALA A 73 17.62 -5.23 -1.63
C ALA A 73 16.85 -4.70 -2.85
N LEU A 74 15.80 -5.38 -3.26
CA LEU A 74 14.93 -5.00 -4.36
C LEU A 74 13.58 -4.46 -3.91
N LYS A 75 13.22 -4.68 -2.65
CA LYS A 75 11.99 -4.16 -2.05
C LYS A 75 12.32 -3.47 -0.74
N PHE A 76 11.86 -2.26 -0.60
CA PHE A 76 11.92 -1.51 0.65
C PHE A 76 10.50 -1.23 1.12
N ARG A 77 10.29 -1.29 2.42
CA ARG A 77 8.96 -1.12 3.01
C ARG A 77 9.05 -0.24 4.24
N CYS A 78 8.10 0.66 4.39
CA CYS A 78 7.96 1.50 5.55
C CYS A 78 6.51 1.53 6.02
N PHE A 79 6.25 1.06 7.22
CA PHE A 79 4.96 1.27 7.84
C PHE A 79 4.84 2.71 8.36
N VAL A 80 3.75 3.36 8.02
CA VAL A 80 3.42 4.63 8.64
C VAL A 80 2.83 4.34 10.01
N THR A 81 3.56 4.75 11.05
CA THR A 81 3.25 4.47 12.46
C THR A 81 3.27 5.75 13.29
N LYS A 82 2.91 5.65 14.54
CA LYS A 82 2.96 6.80 15.47
C LYS A 82 4.37 7.33 15.68
N GLU A 83 5.37 6.47 15.53
CA GLU A 83 6.77 6.81 15.76
C GLU A 83 7.38 7.62 14.61
N ASN A 84 6.79 7.57 13.43
CA ASN A 84 7.32 8.28 12.25
C ASN A 84 6.34 9.28 11.62
N THR A 85 5.35 9.75 12.37
CA THR A 85 4.38 10.75 11.92
C THR A 85 5.03 12.04 11.43
N ASN A 86 6.16 12.41 12.00
CA ASN A 86 6.91 13.60 11.58
C ASN A 86 7.49 13.45 10.16
N ASN A 87 7.74 12.22 9.73
CA ASN A 87 8.25 11.93 8.39
C ASN A 87 7.10 11.82 7.37
N PHE A 88 5.89 11.50 7.87
CA PHE A 88 4.71 11.21 7.06
C PHE A 88 3.45 11.95 7.57
N PRO A 89 3.47 13.29 7.68
CA PRO A 89 2.33 14.03 8.21
C PRO A 89 1.07 13.90 7.34
N HIS A 90 1.20 13.92 6.03
CA HIS A 90 0.06 13.80 5.11
C HIS A 90 -0.51 12.38 5.06
N LEU A 91 0.35 11.36 5.09
CA LEU A 91 -0.10 9.96 5.19
C LEU A 91 -0.68 9.64 6.56
N THR A 92 -0.23 10.29 7.62
CA THR A 92 -0.85 10.19 8.94
C THR A 92 -2.28 10.72 8.91
N ASN A 93 -2.52 11.86 8.25
CA ASN A 93 -3.86 12.40 8.06
C ASN A 93 -4.71 11.47 7.18
N PHE A 94 -4.12 10.86 6.17
CA PHE A 94 -4.78 9.86 5.33
C PHE A 94 -5.21 8.62 6.13
N ILE A 95 -4.39 8.12 7.02
CA ILE A 95 -4.76 7.03 7.94
C ILE A 95 -5.96 7.42 8.81
N ASN A 96 -5.96 8.64 9.34
CA ASN A 96 -7.08 9.13 10.15
C ASN A 96 -8.37 9.21 9.33
N GLU A 97 -8.29 9.65 8.07
CA GLU A 97 -9.44 9.63 7.15
C GLU A 97 -9.93 8.20 6.91
N LEU A 98 -9.03 7.28 6.59
CA LEU A 98 -9.38 5.87 6.35
C LEU A 98 -10.02 5.20 7.56
N GLN A 99 -9.61 5.55 8.76
CA GLN A 99 -10.14 5.02 10.03
C GLN A 99 -11.36 5.79 10.54
N SER A 100 -11.79 6.83 9.84
CA SER A 100 -13.00 7.54 10.22
C SER A 100 -14.24 6.64 10.13
N LYS A 101 -15.22 6.89 10.98
CA LYS A 101 -16.48 6.12 10.97
C LYS A 101 -17.18 6.19 9.61
N GLU A 102 -17.10 7.35 8.96
CA GLU A 102 -17.73 7.58 7.66
C GLU A 102 -17.07 6.73 6.56
N THR A 103 -15.74 6.80 6.46
CA THR A 103 -14.99 6.00 5.47
C THR A 103 -15.14 4.51 5.72
N THR A 104 -15.02 4.07 6.98
CA THR A 104 -15.17 2.67 7.36
C THR A 104 -16.57 2.15 7.01
N ALA A 105 -17.61 2.91 7.30
CA ALA A 105 -18.97 2.53 6.95
C ALA A 105 -19.17 2.43 5.43
N LYS A 106 -18.61 3.39 4.67
CA LYS A 106 -18.73 3.38 3.21
C LYS A 106 -17.99 2.22 2.57
N VAL A 107 -16.78 1.92 3.03
CA VAL A 107 -16.02 0.77 2.54
C VAL A 107 -16.69 -0.55 2.93
N SER A 108 -17.27 -0.64 4.14
CA SER A 108 -18.06 -1.82 4.56
C SER A 108 -19.27 -2.03 3.66
N GLU A 109 -19.99 -0.97 3.31
CA GLU A 109 -21.10 -1.02 2.36
C GLU A 109 -20.67 -1.55 0.99
N LEU A 110 -19.60 -0.98 0.42
CA LEU A 110 -19.09 -1.37 -0.88
C LEU A 110 -18.63 -2.82 -0.93
N THR A 111 -17.85 -3.22 0.04
CA THR A 111 -17.22 -4.54 0.07
C THR A 111 -18.11 -5.63 0.66
N ARG A 112 -19.24 -5.24 1.30
CA ARG A 112 -20.11 -6.12 2.09
C ARG A 112 -19.37 -6.86 3.20
N LYS A 113 -18.34 -6.21 3.76
CA LYS A 113 -17.55 -6.75 4.87
C LYS A 113 -17.73 -5.87 6.09
N ASP A 114 -17.87 -6.48 7.24
CA ASP A 114 -17.85 -5.74 8.50
C ASP A 114 -16.42 -5.33 8.85
N LEU A 115 -16.16 -4.04 8.76
CA LEU A 115 -14.87 -3.43 9.09
C LEU A 115 -14.88 -2.71 10.44
N SER A 116 -15.97 -2.80 11.21
CA SER A 116 -16.15 -2.02 12.45
C SER A 116 -15.07 -2.28 13.51
N ASN A 117 -14.53 -3.49 13.55
CA ASN A 117 -13.47 -3.90 14.47
C ASN A 117 -12.10 -4.10 13.77
N SER A 118 -11.94 -3.52 12.59
CA SER A 118 -10.69 -3.57 11.85
C SER A 118 -9.84 -2.32 12.08
N TYR A 119 -8.60 -2.40 11.69
CA TYR A 119 -7.71 -1.24 11.64
C TYR A 119 -7.03 -1.15 10.27
N VAL A 120 -6.67 0.06 9.91
CA VAL A 120 -5.92 0.33 8.68
C VAL A 120 -4.43 0.28 8.97
N ARG A 121 -3.70 -0.36 8.08
CA ARG A 121 -2.26 -0.34 8.04
C ARG A 121 -1.82 0.23 6.70
N VAL A 122 -1.11 1.33 6.73
CA VAL A 122 -0.55 1.97 5.54
C VAL A 122 0.93 1.65 5.46
N GLU A 123 1.34 1.25 4.29
CA GLU A 123 2.70 0.86 4.00
C GLU A 123 3.15 1.55 2.72
N VAL A 124 4.25 2.29 2.81
CA VAL A 124 4.94 2.84 1.64
C VAL A 124 5.95 1.81 1.17
N ILE A 125 5.91 1.51 -0.12
CA ILE A 125 6.76 0.47 -0.72
C ILE A 125 7.54 1.08 -1.87
N CYS A 126 8.81 0.71 -1.97
CA CYS A 126 9.65 1.00 -3.13
C CYS A 126 10.19 -0.32 -3.67
N ASP A 127 9.67 -0.75 -4.79
CA ASP A 127 10.17 -1.89 -5.54
C ASP A 127 11.19 -1.39 -6.58
N ARG A 128 12.27 -2.13 -6.76
CA ARG A 128 13.33 -1.84 -7.72
C ARG A 128 13.29 -2.81 -8.89
N GLN A 129 13.96 -2.44 -9.96
CA GLN A 129 14.09 -3.30 -11.14
C GLN A 129 14.53 -4.71 -10.77
N GLY A 130 13.81 -5.69 -11.29
CA GLY A 130 14.04 -7.11 -11.03
C GLY A 130 13.27 -7.66 -9.83
N PHE A 131 12.55 -6.82 -9.07
CA PHE A 131 11.63 -7.34 -8.05
C PHE A 131 10.43 -8.03 -8.72
N TRP A 132 10.08 -9.17 -8.20
CA TRP A 132 8.82 -9.85 -8.52
C TRP A 132 8.34 -10.66 -7.31
N LEU A 133 7.08 -10.88 -7.25
CA LEU A 133 6.46 -11.70 -6.22
C LEU A 133 5.60 -12.75 -6.91
N LYS A 134 5.81 -14.01 -6.55
CA LYS A 134 5.03 -15.07 -7.16
C LYS A 134 3.55 -14.99 -6.74
N PRO A 135 2.64 -15.49 -7.59
CA PRO A 135 1.22 -15.52 -7.24
C PRO A 135 0.97 -16.13 -5.87
N HIS A 136 0.18 -15.44 -5.06
CA HIS A 136 -0.17 -15.84 -3.71
C HIS A 136 -1.50 -15.23 -3.30
N CYS A 137 -2.10 -15.79 -2.28
CA CYS A 137 -3.21 -15.15 -1.59
C CYS A 137 -2.71 -14.39 -0.36
N ASP A 138 -3.37 -13.29 -0.07
CA ASP A 138 -3.15 -12.59 1.19
C ASP A 138 -3.56 -13.44 2.40
N ILE A 139 -3.03 -13.12 3.56
CA ILE A 139 -3.38 -13.79 4.81
C ILE A 139 -4.85 -13.55 5.16
N LYS A 140 -5.46 -14.51 5.89
CA LYS A 140 -6.90 -14.47 6.22
C LYS A 140 -7.34 -13.27 7.04
N GLU A 141 -6.42 -12.67 7.78
CA GLU A 141 -6.66 -11.49 8.61
C GLU A 141 -6.82 -10.21 7.78
N LYS A 142 -6.37 -10.21 6.53
CA LYS A 142 -6.57 -9.08 5.64
C LYS A 142 -7.99 -9.14 5.05
N LEU A 143 -8.85 -8.28 5.54
CA LEU A 143 -10.22 -8.16 5.05
C LEU A 143 -10.30 -7.47 3.68
N MET A 144 -9.38 -6.55 3.43
CA MET A 144 -9.27 -5.80 2.18
C MET A 144 -7.82 -5.35 1.97
N SER A 145 -7.41 -5.29 0.72
CA SER A 145 -6.17 -4.62 0.28
C SER A 145 -6.50 -3.49 -0.66
N CYS A 146 -5.82 -2.37 -0.50
CA CYS A 146 -5.86 -1.24 -1.43
C CYS A 146 -4.44 -0.98 -1.92
N LEU A 147 -4.25 -1.05 -3.22
CA LEU A 147 -2.97 -0.81 -3.87
C LEU A 147 -3.02 0.57 -4.54
N LEU A 148 -2.08 1.42 -4.20
CA LEU A 148 -1.95 2.77 -4.72
C LEU A 148 -0.59 2.88 -5.41
N PHE A 149 -0.59 2.82 -6.73
CA PHE A 149 0.61 2.98 -7.53
C PHE A 149 0.90 4.47 -7.72
N VAL A 150 2.05 4.90 -7.23
CA VAL A 150 2.50 6.29 -7.31
C VAL A 150 3.79 6.32 -8.10
N ASN A 151 3.67 6.57 -9.40
CA ASN A 151 4.80 6.59 -10.31
C ASN A 151 5.52 7.93 -10.25
N LYS A 152 6.83 7.90 -10.20
CA LYS A 152 7.65 9.11 -10.11
C LYS A 152 7.91 9.77 -11.47
N HIS A 153 7.94 8.98 -12.51
CA HIS A 153 8.22 9.39 -13.89
C HIS A 153 7.43 8.47 -14.85
N ASN A 154 7.61 8.67 -16.15
CA ASN A 154 7.05 7.80 -17.17
C ASN A 154 7.63 6.38 -17.07
N GLU A 155 7.21 5.68 -16.03
CA GLU A 155 7.58 4.30 -15.80
C GLU A 155 6.82 3.40 -16.76
N SER A 156 7.32 2.18 -16.97
CA SER A 156 6.71 1.23 -17.89
C SER A 156 5.27 0.91 -17.52
N GLU A 157 4.41 0.79 -18.52
CA GLU A 157 3.03 0.32 -18.37
C GLU A 157 2.96 -1.13 -17.86
N ASP A 158 4.06 -1.87 -17.95
CA ASP A 158 4.17 -3.26 -17.48
C ASP A 158 4.39 -3.38 -15.96
N LEU A 159 4.44 -2.26 -15.24
CA LEU A 159 4.61 -2.26 -13.79
C LEU A 159 3.26 -2.29 -13.08
N GLY A 160 3.07 -3.24 -12.20
CA GLY A 160 1.80 -3.33 -11.47
C GLY A 160 1.61 -4.65 -10.73
N THR A 161 0.36 -5.01 -10.57
CA THR A 161 -0.06 -6.28 -9.98
C THR A 161 -1.00 -6.98 -10.93
N ASP A 162 -0.66 -8.19 -11.28
CA ASP A 162 -1.50 -9.06 -12.11
C ASP A 162 -2.46 -9.85 -11.24
N PHE A 163 -3.67 -10.02 -11.73
CA PHE A 163 -4.68 -10.89 -11.13
C PHE A 163 -4.87 -12.14 -12.01
N TYR A 164 -4.94 -13.30 -11.37
CA TYR A 164 -5.09 -14.59 -12.04
C TYR A 164 -6.33 -15.32 -11.55
#